data_f6c055848026379ccba232a48659e637
#
_entry.id   f6c055848026379ccba232a48659e637
#
_cell.length_a   1.000
_cell.length_b   1.000
_cell.length_c   1.000
_cell.angle_alpha   90.00
_cell.angle_beta   90.00
_cell.angle_gamma   90.00
#
_symmetry.space_group_name_H-M   'P 1'
#
loop_
_entity.id
_entity.type
_entity.pdbx_description
1 polymer ?
#
loop_
_entity_poly.entity_id
_entity_poly.type
_entity_poly.pdbx_seq_one_letter_code
_entity_poly.pdbx_strand_id
1 'polypeptide(L)'
;MRKIMYSNKRNNCMKKLVLGIIGLALPFLAGCGTTAKFIYPANGRNLIHFNDGPAYKKKIAVIPFEEMRGDKNLASTYFLYLIPLMPFGFGDYERPDAARMFNTINEFDFDMSEDLAKAAAYSLRRSGLFKDAFFTFGGDKERAQLLLEGEVLSTTYHGTVWSYGLSVCGPLLWFFGFPSGSSQNNLVLTLKVKDLNTGKMIWEKKYEVNRKIVQGLYYKYGHDVKGYSYLMQEVMNDAIEDMNREFQRIGLK
;
A
#
# COMPACT_ATOMS: atom_id res chain seq x y z
N MET A 1 -4.66 62.76 24.31
CA MET A 1 -4.14 61.53 24.98
C MET A 1 -5.04 60.28 24.83
N ARG A 2 -6.36 60.32 24.73
CA ARG A 2 -7.23 59.12 24.61
C ARG A 2 -7.04 58.28 23.34
N LYS A 3 -6.68 58.87 22.17
CA LYS A 3 -6.53 58.11 20.90
C LYS A 3 -5.31 57.15 20.89
N ILE A 4 -4.23 57.48 21.58
CA ILE A 4 -3.00 56.67 21.62
C ILE A 4 -3.19 55.41 22.48
N MET A 5 -3.97 55.51 23.55
CA MET A 5 -4.26 54.36 24.43
C MET A 5 -5.15 53.29 23.79
N TYR A 6 -6.07 53.69 22.90
CA TYR A 6 -6.95 52.74 22.18
C TYR A 6 -6.21 51.96 21.08
N SER A 7 -5.24 52.58 20.40
CA SER A 7 -4.41 51.95 19.37
C SER A 7 -3.51 50.88 19.96
N ASN A 8 -2.95 51.09 21.13
CA ASN A 8 -2.05 50.14 21.77
C ASN A 8 -2.78 48.88 22.31
N LYS A 9 -4.01 49.04 22.76
CA LYS A 9 -4.85 47.93 23.25
C LYS A 9 -5.31 47.01 22.12
N ARG A 10 -5.58 47.56 20.92
CA ARG A 10 -5.97 46.82 19.72
C ARG A 10 -4.81 46.01 19.14
N ASN A 11 -3.61 46.61 19.13
CA ASN A 11 -2.38 45.93 18.68
C ASN A 11 -2.00 44.74 19.61
N ASN A 12 -2.19 44.90 20.92
CA ASN A 12 -1.95 43.80 21.86
C ASN A 12 -2.97 42.67 21.76
N CYS A 13 -4.23 43.00 21.46
CA CYS A 13 -5.27 41.97 21.22
C CYS A 13 -4.98 41.17 19.95
N MET A 14 -4.62 41.85 18.84
CA MET A 14 -4.23 41.22 17.58
C MET A 14 -2.98 40.35 17.72
N LYS A 15 -1.97 40.80 18.47
CA LYS A 15 -0.75 39.98 18.75
C LYS A 15 -1.09 38.73 19.52
N LYS A 16 -1.95 38.81 20.54
CA LYS A 16 -2.39 37.66 21.30
C LYS A 16 -3.24 36.66 20.46
N LEU A 17 -4.07 37.18 19.55
CA LEU A 17 -4.84 36.38 18.60
C LEU A 17 -3.94 35.63 17.63
N VAL A 18 -2.96 36.32 17.05
CA VAL A 18 -1.96 35.76 16.13
C VAL A 18 -1.09 34.70 16.84
N LEU A 19 -0.62 34.97 18.06
CA LEU A 19 0.12 33.98 18.85
C LEU A 19 -0.74 32.77 19.21
N GLY A 20 -2.03 32.97 19.51
CA GLY A 20 -2.96 31.89 19.77
C GLY A 20 -3.18 31.00 18.54
N ILE A 21 -3.32 31.60 17.35
CA ILE A 21 -3.46 30.88 16.08
C ILE A 21 -2.17 30.12 15.73
N ILE A 22 -1.00 30.74 15.92
CA ILE A 22 0.30 30.10 15.71
C ILE A 22 0.49 28.94 16.69
N GLY A 23 0.15 29.11 17.97
CA GLY A 23 0.23 28.07 19.00
C GLY A 23 -0.72 26.91 18.73
N LEU A 24 -1.89 27.16 18.13
CA LEU A 24 -2.82 26.10 17.71
C LEU A 24 -2.35 25.39 16.43
N ALA A 25 -1.63 26.08 15.56
CA ALA A 25 -1.14 25.51 14.28
C ALA A 25 0.15 24.67 14.46
N LEU A 26 0.97 24.97 15.49
CA LEU A 26 2.23 24.26 15.76
C LEU A 26 2.08 22.73 15.95
N PRO A 27 1.09 22.19 16.70
CA PRO A 27 0.91 20.73 16.81
C PRO A 27 0.46 20.08 15.49
N PHE A 28 -0.13 20.84 14.56
CA PHE A 28 -0.47 20.31 13.23
C PHE A 28 0.74 20.28 12.27
N LEU A 29 1.78 21.08 12.53
CA LEU A 29 3.04 21.04 11.79
C LEU A 29 3.97 19.92 12.28
N ALA A 30 3.80 19.45 13.50
CA ALA A 30 4.40 18.23 14.01
C ALA A 30 3.60 17.00 13.52
N GLY A 31 3.21 16.99 12.25
CA GLY A 31 2.56 15.88 11.62
C GLY A 31 3.38 14.63 11.86
N CYS A 32 2.88 13.71 12.67
CA CYS A 32 3.42 12.38 12.76
C CYS A 32 3.39 11.80 11.35
N GLY A 33 4.54 11.83 10.68
CA GLY A 33 4.76 11.06 9.48
C GLY A 33 4.44 9.61 9.82
N THR A 34 3.29 9.12 9.39
CA THR A 34 2.94 7.71 9.58
C THR A 34 3.72 6.91 8.56
N THR A 35 4.71 6.16 9.03
CA THR A 35 5.42 5.21 8.17
C THR A 35 4.48 4.06 7.85
N ALA A 36 4.19 3.86 6.57
CA ALA A 36 3.43 2.72 6.11
C ALA A 36 4.31 1.48 6.06
N LYS A 37 3.99 0.49 6.87
CA LYS A 37 4.63 -0.82 6.80
C LYS A 37 3.72 -1.80 6.07
N PHE A 38 4.32 -2.68 5.28
CA PHE A 38 3.59 -3.79 4.69
C PHE A 38 3.24 -4.81 5.78
N ILE A 39 1.94 -4.87 6.14
CA ILE A 39 1.44 -5.81 7.14
C ILE A 39 0.54 -6.82 6.45
N TYR A 40 0.96 -8.07 6.44
CA TYR A 40 0.24 -9.15 5.81
C TYR A 40 -0.10 -10.28 6.81
N PRO A 41 -1.32 -10.85 6.78
CA PRO A 41 -2.43 -10.53 5.90
C PRO A 41 -3.14 -9.23 6.29
N ALA A 42 -3.72 -8.54 5.30
CA ALA A 42 -4.51 -7.32 5.52
C ALA A 42 -5.78 -7.61 6.32
N ASN A 43 -6.38 -8.77 6.07
CA ASN A 43 -7.55 -9.30 6.79
C ASN A 43 -7.45 -10.83 6.87
N GLY A 44 -7.13 -11.35 8.05
CA GLY A 44 -6.96 -12.79 8.26
C GLY A 44 -8.21 -13.65 8.05
N ARG A 45 -9.41 -13.05 7.95
CA ARG A 45 -10.67 -13.79 7.77
C ARG A 45 -10.93 -14.20 6.31
N ASN A 46 -10.28 -13.56 5.35
CA ASN A 46 -10.55 -13.75 3.92
C ASN A 46 -9.44 -14.53 3.20
N LEU A 47 -8.65 -15.30 3.91
CA LEU A 47 -7.67 -16.19 3.30
C LEU A 47 -8.35 -17.51 2.91
N ILE A 48 -8.09 -17.96 1.68
CA ILE A 48 -8.55 -19.27 1.21
C ILE A 48 -7.88 -20.36 2.05
N HIS A 49 -8.66 -21.37 2.42
CA HIS A 49 -8.19 -22.53 3.16
C HIS A 49 -8.92 -23.80 2.70
N PHE A 50 -8.16 -24.84 2.39
CA PHE A 50 -8.66 -26.16 2.05
C PHE A 50 -8.68 -27.02 3.33
N ASN A 51 -9.87 -27.51 3.72
CA ASN A 51 -10.08 -28.16 5.03
C ASN A 51 -9.63 -29.62 5.09
N ASP A 52 -9.44 -30.28 3.95
CA ASP A 52 -9.22 -31.73 3.85
C ASP A 52 -7.72 -32.14 3.88
N GLY A 53 -6.86 -31.27 4.44
CA GLY A 53 -5.41 -31.44 4.43
C GLY A 53 -4.78 -30.93 3.12
N PRO A 54 -3.46 -31.11 2.94
CA PRO A 54 -2.77 -30.58 1.77
C PRO A 54 -3.27 -31.25 0.49
N ALA A 55 -3.77 -30.43 -0.45
CA ALA A 55 -4.26 -30.92 -1.74
C ALA A 55 -3.13 -31.59 -2.55
N TYR A 56 -1.91 -31.08 -2.41
CA TYR A 56 -0.71 -31.63 -3.05
C TYR A 56 0.37 -31.97 -2.03
N LYS A 57 0.97 -33.17 -2.13
CA LYS A 57 2.03 -33.65 -1.22
C LYS A 57 3.39 -33.00 -1.47
N LYS A 58 3.47 -32.04 -2.39
CA LYS A 58 4.69 -31.31 -2.74
C LYS A 58 4.89 -30.11 -1.82
N LYS A 59 6.16 -29.72 -1.66
CA LYS A 59 6.55 -28.47 -1.01
C LYS A 59 6.87 -27.42 -2.09
N ILE A 60 6.54 -26.17 -1.81
CA ILE A 60 6.85 -25.05 -2.69
C ILE A 60 7.74 -24.01 -1.99
N ALA A 61 8.85 -23.66 -2.61
CA ALA A 61 9.68 -22.54 -2.19
C ALA A 61 9.25 -21.27 -2.92
N VAL A 62 9.34 -20.14 -2.26
CA VAL A 62 9.08 -18.82 -2.83
C VAL A 62 10.36 -18.00 -2.69
N ILE A 63 10.83 -17.42 -3.77
CA ILE A 63 11.99 -16.54 -3.78
C ILE A 63 11.58 -15.09 -3.93
N PRO A 64 12.44 -14.10 -3.60
CA PRO A 64 12.14 -12.69 -3.86
C PRO A 64 11.67 -12.49 -5.29
N PHE A 65 10.64 -11.65 -5.46
CA PHE A 65 10.09 -11.37 -6.77
C PHE A 65 11.02 -10.45 -7.56
N GLU A 66 11.08 -10.65 -8.86
CA GLU A 66 11.88 -9.82 -9.73
C GLU A 66 11.26 -8.43 -9.88
N GLU A 67 12.11 -7.40 -9.74
CA GLU A 67 11.70 -6.01 -9.88
C GLU A 67 11.68 -5.60 -11.36
N MET A 68 10.50 -5.44 -11.92
CA MET A 68 10.29 -5.04 -13.32
C MET A 68 9.63 -3.67 -13.45
N ARG A 69 9.38 -2.97 -12.34
CA ARG A 69 8.81 -1.63 -12.36
C ARG A 69 9.82 -0.61 -12.90
N GLY A 70 9.32 0.42 -13.59
CA GLY A 70 10.15 1.54 -14.01
C GLY A 70 10.73 2.34 -12.85
N ASP A 71 11.79 3.08 -13.10
CA ASP A 71 12.47 3.93 -12.09
C ASP A 71 11.83 5.31 -11.91
N LYS A 72 10.79 5.63 -12.66
CA LYS A 72 10.19 6.94 -12.68
C LYS A 72 9.16 7.09 -11.57
N ASN A 73 9.46 7.91 -10.59
CA ASN A 73 8.43 8.51 -9.75
C ASN A 73 7.84 9.72 -10.48
N LEU A 74 6.56 9.66 -10.76
CA LEU A 74 5.82 10.73 -11.41
C LEU A 74 5.70 11.93 -10.47
N ALA A 75 5.44 13.12 -11.02
CA ALA A 75 5.50 14.37 -10.29
C ALA A 75 4.45 14.45 -9.17
N SER A 76 4.88 14.92 -8.01
CA SER A 76 3.96 15.30 -6.94
C SER A 76 3.56 16.77 -7.09
N THR A 77 2.27 17.03 -7.09
CA THR A 77 1.67 18.37 -7.10
C THR A 77 0.92 18.66 -5.81
N TYR A 78 1.32 18.04 -4.71
CA TYR A 78 0.68 18.27 -3.40
C TYR A 78 0.73 19.73 -2.98
N PHE A 79 1.74 20.52 -3.42
CA PHE A 79 1.80 21.96 -3.14
C PHE A 79 0.58 22.73 -3.65
N LEU A 80 -0.15 22.23 -4.66
CA LEU A 80 -1.39 22.83 -5.14
C LEU A 80 -2.45 22.92 -4.04
N TYR A 81 -2.40 22.04 -3.06
CA TYR A 81 -3.22 22.10 -1.87
C TYR A 81 -3.13 23.45 -1.13
N LEU A 82 -1.95 24.11 -1.18
CA LEU A 82 -1.70 25.37 -0.51
C LEU A 82 -2.21 26.59 -1.28
N ILE A 83 -2.57 26.43 -2.55
CA ILE A 83 -3.03 27.53 -3.41
C ILE A 83 -4.53 27.74 -3.17
N PRO A 84 -4.96 28.97 -2.80
CA PRO A 84 -6.39 29.29 -2.68
C PRO A 84 -7.14 29.00 -3.97
N LEU A 85 -8.38 28.54 -3.86
CA LEU A 85 -9.28 28.11 -4.93
C LEU A 85 -8.90 26.80 -5.63
N MET A 86 -7.71 26.25 -5.41
CA MET A 86 -7.37 24.90 -5.86
C MET A 86 -8.02 23.87 -4.91
N PRO A 87 -8.91 22.99 -5.41
CA PRO A 87 -9.72 22.14 -4.55
C PRO A 87 -8.94 20.97 -3.95
N PHE A 88 -7.80 20.59 -4.54
CA PHE A 88 -6.97 19.47 -4.09
C PHE A 88 -5.53 19.58 -4.58
N GLY A 89 -4.64 18.88 -3.90
CA GLY A 89 -3.33 18.48 -4.39
C GLY A 89 -3.27 16.98 -4.61
N PHE A 90 -2.40 16.52 -5.50
CA PHE A 90 -2.27 15.09 -5.79
C PHE A 90 -0.81 14.67 -5.99
N GLY A 91 -0.57 13.37 -5.90
CA GLY A 91 0.72 12.76 -6.21
C GLY A 91 0.52 11.44 -6.91
N ASP A 92 1.30 11.24 -7.96
CA ASP A 92 1.38 10.03 -8.75
C ASP A 92 2.76 9.40 -8.59
N TYR A 93 2.80 8.14 -8.24
CA TYR A 93 4.03 7.40 -8.03
C TYR A 93 3.94 6.04 -8.72
N GLU A 94 4.97 5.70 -9.49
CA GLU A 94 5.14 4.37 -10.06
C GLU A 94 5.72 3.41 -9.01
N ARG A 95 6.63 3.93 -8.17
CA ARG A 95 7.27 3.21 -7.06
C ARG A 95 7.11 3.99 -5.76
N PRO A 96 5.95 3.89 -5.08
CA PRO A 96 5.71 4.64 -3.85
C PRO A 96 6.67 4.24 -2.72
N ASP A 97 7.17 3.01 -2.70
CA ASP A 97 8.19 2.50 -1.79
C ASP A 97 9.56 3.17 -1.97
N ALA A 98 9.87 3.68 -3.16
CA ALA A 98 11.09 4.45 -3.43
C ALA A 98 10.91 5.96 -3.24
N ALA A 99 9.68 6.45 -3.09
CA ALA A 99 9.40 7.86 -2.85
C ALA A 99 9.69 8.22 -1.39
N ARG A 100 10.65 9.12 -1.17
CA ARG A 100 11.04 9.56 0.18
C ARG A 100 10.71 11.02 0.36
N MET A 101 10.27 11.40 1.57
CA MET A 101 10.06 12.76 2.10
C MET A 101 9.44 13.75 1.09
N PHE A 102 8.51 14.60 1.49
CA PHE A 102 7.83 15.63 0.70
C PHE A 102 7.12 15.19 -0.58
N ASN A 103 7.36 13.95 -1.06
CA ASN A 103 6.77 13.40 -2.28
C ASN A 103 5.54 12.53 -2.01
N THR A 104 5.38 12.03 -0.78
CA THR A 104 4.21 11.26 -0.33
C THR A 104 3.67 11.85 0.96
N ILE A 105 2.36 11.73 1.20
CA ILE A 105 1.74 12.09 2.49
C ILE A 105 2.22 11.14 3.59
N ASN A 106 2.46 9.89 3.21
CA ASN A 106 2.98 8.84 4.08
C ASN A 106 4.26 8.27 3.46
N GLU A 107 5.23 7.97 4.29
CA GLU A 107 6.42 7.24 3.89
C GLU A 107 6.10 5.75 3.85
N PHE A 108 6.42 5.10 2.73
CA PHE A 108 6.28 3.65 2.58
C PHE A 108 7.61 2.98 2.94
N ASP A 109 7.59 2.18 4.00
CA ASP A 109 8.74 1.41 4.48
C ASP A 109 8.46 -0.08 4.26
N PHE A 110 8.64 -0.52 3.01
CA PHE A 110 8.56 -1.93 2.64
C PHE A 110 9.32 -2.21 1.34
N ASP A 111 9.84 -3.42 1.23
CA ASP A 111 10.47 -3.95 0.04
C ASP A 111 9.46 -4.80 -0.73
N MET A 112 8.97 -4.28 -1.87
CA MET A 112 7.95 -4.97 -2.67
C MET A 112 8.43 -6.34 -3.15
N SER A 113 9.71 -6.49 -3.50
CA SER A 113 10.28 -7.75 -3.96
C SER A 113 10.21 -8.83 -2.88
N GLU A 114 10.64 -8.50 -1.66
CA GLU A 114 10.64 -9.43 -0.55
C GLU A 114 9.28 -9.58 0.12
N ASP A 115 8.62 -8.47 0.41
CA ASP A 115 7.38 -8.48 1.21
C ASP A 115 6.23 -9.16 0.47
N LEU A 116 6.12 -8.95 -0.86
CA LEU A 116 5.12 -9.67 -1.66
C LEU A 116 5.43 -11.15 -1.75
N ALA A 117 6.71 -11.54 -1.88
CA ALA A 117 7.12 -12.94 -1.90
C ALA A 117 6.87 -13.63 -0.54
N LYS A 118 7.16 -12.94 0.58
CA LYS A 118 6.84 -13.43 1.93
C LYS A 118 5.33 -13.58 2.13
N ALA A 119 4.53 -12.64 1.63
CA ALA A 119 3.07 -12.71 1.65
C ALA A 119 2.54 -13.90 0.83
N ALA A 120 3.14 -14.16 -0.35
CA ALA A 120 2.79 -15.32 -1.17
C ALA A 120 3.09 -16.64 -0.43
N ALA A 121 4.28 -16.76 0.16
CA ALA A 121 4.65 -17.94 0.95
C ALA A 121 3.69 -18.16 2.14
N TYR A 122 3.33 -17.07 2.83
CA TYR A 122 2.35 -17.13 3.93
C TYR A 122 0.97 -17.61 3.45
N SER A 123 0.46 -17.06 2.34
CA SER A 123 -0.86 -17.44 1.80
C SER A 123 -0.88 -18.88 1.34
N LEU A 124 0.15 -19.33 0.63
CA LEU A 124 0.27 -20.74 0.18
C LEU A 124 0.35 -21.70 1.36
N ARG A 125 1.09 -21.36 2.41
CA ARG A 125 1.14 -22.18 3.63
C ARG A 125 -0.22 -22.24 4.33
N ARG A 126 -0.90 -21.12 4.46
CA ARG A 126 -2.20 -21.01 5.14
C ARG A 126 -3.34 -21.66 4.36
N SER A 127 -3.24 -21.67 3.04
CA SER A 127 -4.28 -22.27 2.19
C SER A 127 -4.36 -23.78 2.34
N GLY A 128 -3.29 -24.46 2.72
CA GLY A 128 -3.23 -25.91 2.70
C GLY A 128 -3.18 -26.50 1.29
N LEU A 129 -2.88 -25.70 0.26
CA LEU A 129 -2.76 -26.20 -1.11
C LEU A 129 -1.59 -27.18 -1.25
N PHE A 130 -0.46 -26.88 -0.61
CA PHE A 130 0.76 -27.70 -0.59
C PHE A 130 1.04 -28.24 0.80
N LYS A 131 1.86 -29.32 0.86
CA LYS A 131 2.34 -29.88 2.11
C LYS A 131 3.06 -28.86 2.98
N ASP A 132 3.84 -27.96 2.37
CA ASP A 132 4.50 -26.83 3.00
C ASP A 132 4.82 -25.76 1.95
N ALA A 133 4.85 -24.50 2.40
CA ALA A 133 5.28 -23.36 1.59
C ALA A 133 6.17 -22.46 2.43
N PHE A 134 7.32 -22.04 1.91
CA PHE A 134 8.27 -21.21 2.64
C PHE A 134 8.98 -20.22 1.72
N PHE A 135 9.34 -19.08 2.30
CA PHE A 135 10.16 -18.08 1.65
C PHE A 135 11.64 -18.42 1.84
N THR A 136 12.46 -18.19 0.82
CA THR A 136 13.93 -18.35 0.86
C THR A 136 14.61 -17.39 -0.11
N PHE A 137 15.82 -16.96 0.22
CA PHE A 137 16.68 -16.22 -0.71
C PHE A 137 17.41 -17.13 -1.73
N GLY A 138 17.03 -18.38 -1.82
CA GLY A 138 17.55 -19.33 -2.80
C GLY A 138 18.42 -20.44 -2.23
N GLY A 139 18.99 -20.30 -1.04
CA GLY A 139 19.89 -21.31 -0.43
C GLY A 139 19.20 -22.64 -0.10
N ASP A 140 17.92 -22.58 0.27
CA ASP A 140 17.14 -23.76 0.70
C ASP A 140 16.10 -24.22 -0.34
N LYS A 141 16.13 -23.69 -1.56
CA LYS A 141 15.13 -24.02 -2.60
C LYS A 141 15.09 -25.52 -2.93
N GLU A 142 16.23 -26.21 -2.79
CA GLU A 142 16.35 -27.66 -3.03
C GLU A 142 15.52 -28.52 -2.07
N ARG A 143 15.04 -27.95 -0.95
CA ARG A 143 14.14 -28.62 0.00
C ARG A 143 12.69 -28.72 -0.51
N ALA A 144 12.38 -28.04 -1.62
CA ALA A 144 11.09 -28.03 -2.28
C ALA A 144 11.13 -28.78 -3.61
N GLN A 145 9.99 -29.19 -4.11
CA GLN A 145 9.81 -29.76 -5.45
C GLN A 145 9.34 -28.72 -6.45
N LEU A 146 8.73 -27.65 -5.94
CA LEU A 146 8.18 -26.55 -6.75
C LEU A 146 8.83 -25.23 -6.32
N LEU A 147 8.93 -24.31 -7.27
CA LEU A 147 9.42 -22.96 -7.04
C LEU A 147 8.36 -21.98 -7.53
N LEU A 148 7.95 -21.06 -6.68
CA LEU A 148 7.19 -19.88 -7.07
C LEU A 148 8.16 -18.74 -7.33
N GLU A 149 8.14 -18.24 -8.53
CA GLU A 149 8.80 -17.02 -8.99
C GLU A 149 7.72 -15.97 -9.25
N GLY A 150 8.03 -14.70 -9.05
CA GLY A 150 7.13 -13.60 -9.34
C GLY A 150 7.86 -12.43 -9.97
N GLU A 151 7.14 -11.66 -10.78
CA GLU A 151 7.61 -10.41 -11.38
C GLU A 151 6.68 -9.28 -10.94
N VAL A 152 7.23 -8.22 -10.34
CA VAL A 152 6.48 -7.02 -9.97
C VAL A 152 6.52 -6.06 -11.14
N LEU A 153 5.39 -5.95 -11.88
CA LEU A 153 5.30 -5.16 -13.10
C LEU A 153 4.83 -3.73 -12.83
N SER A 154 3.96 -3.52 -11.85
CA SER A 154 3.45 -2.19 -11.49
C SER A 154 2.96 -2.16 -10.06
N THR A 155 3.21 -1.02 -9.40
CA THR A 155 2.65 -0.67 -8.09
C THR A 155 2.26 0.80 -8.07
N THR A 156 1.57 1.28 -9.12
CA THR A 156 1.21 2.69 -9.20
C THR A 156 0.32 3.10 -8.04
N TYR A 157 0.60 4.29 -7.51
CA TYR A 157 -0.16 4.94 -6.46
C TYR A 157 -0.57 6.33 -6.94
N HIS A 158 -1.86 6.63 -6.86
CA HIS A 158 -2.41 7.97 -7.06
C HIS A 158 -3.07 8.42 -5.77
N GLY A 159 -2.54 9.46 -5.13
CA GLY A 159 -3.07 10.04 -3.89
C GLY A 159 -3.56 11.46 -4.10
N THR A 160 -4.72 11.80 -3.53
CA THR A 160 -5.31 13.13 -3.58
C THR A 160 -5.60 13.62 -2.17
N VAL A 161 -5.23 14.87 -1.86
CA VAL A 161 -5.57 15.57 -0.61
C VAL A 161 -6.49 16.74 -0.94
N TRP A 162 -7.62 16.82 -0.28
CA TRP A 162 -8.65 17.79 -0.58
C TRP A 162 -8.58 19.01 0.35
N SER A 163 -8.34 20.18 -0.24
CA SER A 163 -8.40 21.48 0.42
C SER A 163 -9.75 22.15 0.26
N TYR A 164 -10.59 21.67 -0.68
CA TYR A 164 -11.88 22.29 -1.03
C TYR A 164 -11.77 23.73 -1.51
N GLY A 165 -10.60 24.13 -2.01
CA GLY A 165 -10.32 25.52 -2.39
C GLY A 165 -10.00 26.45 -1.21
N LEU A 166 -10.00 25.92 0.02
CA LEU A 166 -9.74 26.70 1.24
C LEU A 166 -8.26 26.72 1.65
N SER A 167 -7.37 26.15 0.84
CA SER A 167 -5.94 26.09 1.11
C SER A 167 -5.67 25.51 2.52
N VAL A 168 -4.86 26.18 3.33
CA VAL A 168 -4.51 25.75 4.70
C VAL A 168 -5.72 25.64 5.65
N CYS A 169 -6.86 26.23 5.30
CA CYS A 169 -8.11 26.10 6.06
C CYS A 169 -8.93 24.86 5.64
N GLY A 170 -8.53 24.15 4.59
CA GLY A 170 -9.22 22.93 4.13
C GLY A 170 -9.45 21.88 5.22
N PRO A 171 -8.46 21.57 6.10
CA PRO A 171 -8.62 20.64 7.20
C PRO A 171 -9.76 20.95 8.16
N LEU A 172 -10.24 22.18 8.23
CA LEU A 172 -11.39 22.53 9.05
C LEU A 172 -12.65 21.74 8.60
N LEU A 173 -12.82 21.51 7.29
CA LEU A 173 -13.92 20.73 6.77
C LEU A 173 -13.80 19.24 7.13
N TRP A 174 -12.59 18.73 7.28
CA TRP A 174 -12.37 17.34 7.70
C TRP A 174 -12.92 17.07 9.11
N PHE A 175 -12.84 18.06 10.02
CA PHE A 175 -13.45 17.97 11.34
C PHE A 175 -14.99 17.89 11.30
N PHE A 176 -15.59 18.36 10.22
CA PHE A 176 -17.04 18.21 9.99
C PHE A 176 -17.40 16.93 9.24
N GLY A 177 -16.45 16.01 9.06
CA GLY A 177 -16.67 14.70 8.43
C GLY A 177 -16.49 14.67 6.91
N PHE A 178 -16.07 15.78 6.30
CA PHE A 178 -15.72 15.79 4.89
C PHE A 178 -14.49 14.94 4.63
N PRO A 179 -14.37 14.27 3.46
CA PRO A 179 -13.21 13.47 3.11
C PRO A 179 -11.91 14.29 3.19
N SER A 180 -10.86 13.72 3.77
CA SER A 180 -9.52 14.34 3.77
C SER A 180 -8.79 14.11 2.44
N GLY A 181 -9.13 13.01 1.75
CA GLY A 181 -8.51 12.67 0.48
C GLY A 181 -8.98 11.33 -0.05
N SER A 182 -8.35 10.90 -1.12
CA SER A 182 -8.52 9.57 -1.69
C SER A 182 -7.19 9.03 -2.17
N SER A 183 -7.08 7.70 -2.23
CA SER A 183 -5.95 7.02 -2.87
C SER A 183 -6.44 5.93 -3.80
N GLN A 184 -5.68 5.69 -4.84
CA GLN A 184 -5.85 4.56 -5.74
C GLN A 184 -4.52 3.85 -5.82
N ASN A 185 -4.53 2.57 -5.48
CA ASN A 185 -3.38 1.69 -5.55
C ASN A 185 -3.63 0.67 -6.66
N ASN A 186 -2.62 0.41 -7.48
CA ASN A 186 -2.63 -0.63 -8.49
C ASN A 186 -1.49 -1.60 -8.22
N LEU A 187 -1.74 -2.89 -8.40
CA LEU A 187 -0.75 -3.96 -8.28
C LEU A 187 -0.85 -4.87 -9.49
N VAL A 188 0.24 -4.98 -10.24
CA VAL A 188 0.34 -5.89 -11.38
C VAL A 188 1.49 -6.84 -11.14
N LEU A 189 1.19 -8.13 -11.06
CA LEU A 189 2.14 -9.21 -10.81
C LEU A 189 2.01 -10.29 -11.87
N THR A 190 3.14 -10.89 -12.30
CA THR A 190 3.15 -12.20 -12.94
C THR A 190 3.68 -13.21 -11.93
N LEU A 191 2.95 -14.30 -11.74
CA LEU A 191 3.35 -15.41 -10.89
C LEU A 191 3.59 -16.65 -11.73
N LYS A 192 4.68 -17.38 -11.44
CA LYS A 192 5.14 -18.53 -12.20
C LYS A 192 5.48 -19.67 -11.26
N VAL A 193 4.99 -20.87 -11.55
CA VAL A 193 5.36 -22.08 -10.79
C VAL A 193 6.18 -23.01 -11.68
N LYS A 194 7.37 -23.35 -11.23
CA LYS A 194 8.33 -24.22 -11.91
C LYS A 194 8.53 -25.49 -11.09
N ASP A 195 8.52 -26.64 -11.77
CA ASP A 195 8.94 -27.90 -11.17
C ASP A 195 10.48 -27.97 -11.15
N LEU A 196 11.07 -28.05 -9.95
CA LEU A 196 12.52 -28.03 -9.77
C LEU A 196 13.19 -29.32 -10.25
N ASN A 197 12.47 -30.44 -10.29
CA ASN A 197 13.03 -31.71 -10.75
C ASN A 197 13.16 -31.75 -12.26
N THR A 198 12.18 -31.19 -12.98
CA THR A 198 12.13 -31.22 -14.44
C THR A 198 12.60 -29.93 -15.09
N GLY A 199 12.68 -28.84 -14.32
CA GLY A 199 12.97 -27.49 -14.81
C GLY A 199 11.84 -26.87 -15.64
N LYS A 200 10.67 -27.54 -15.75
CA LYS A 200 9.55 -27.07 -16.57
C LYS A 200 8.69 -26.06 -15.82
N MET A 201 8.23 -25.04 -16.53
CA MET A 201 7.16 -24.15 -16.10
C MET A 201 5.84 -24.96 -16.16
N ILE A 202 5.13 -25.05 -15.03
CA ILE A 202 3.88 -25.81 -14.92
C ILE A 202 2.66 -24.89 -14.79
N TRP A 203 2.87 -23.65 -14.43
CA TRP A 203 1.82 -22.66 -14.34
C TRP A 203 2.39 -21.24 -14.40
N GLU A 204 1.71 -20.35 -15.12
CA GLU A 204 2.05 -18.93 -15.18
C GLU A 204 0.76 -18.13 -15.37
N LYS A 205 0.62 -17.03 -14.62
CA LYS A 205 -0.50 -16.11 -14.78
C LYS A 205 -0.16 -14.69 -14.32
N LYS A 206 -0.67 -13.72 -15.09
CA LYS A 206 -0.62 -12.30 -14.75
C LYS A 206 -1.89 -11.91 -14.03
N TYR A 207 -1.73 -11.15 -12.95
CA TYR A 207 -2.80 -10.54 -12.16
C TYR A 207 -2.69 -9.02 -12.20
N GLU A 208 -3.82 -8.36 -12.34
CA GLU A 208 -3.94 -6.92 -12.28
C GLU A 208 -5.11 -6.57 -11.39
N VAL A 209 -4.83 -5.96 -10.26
CA VAL A 209 -5.81 -5.57 -9.25
C VAL A 209 -5.62 -4.12 -8.86
N ASN A 210 -6.72 -3.42 -8.59
CA ASN A 210 -6.68 -2.03 -8.17
C ASN A 210 -7.66 -1.78 -7.04
N ARG A 211 -7.36 -0.78 -6.21
CA ARG A 211 -8.20 -0.42 -5.09
C ARG A 211 -8.23 1.09 -4.91
N LYS A 212 -9.44 1.64 -4.88
CA LYS A 212 -9.68 3.05 -4.56
C LYS A 212 -10.24 3.17 -3.14
N ILE A 213 -9.68 4.08 -2.37
CA ILE A 213 -10.08 4.37 -0.99
C ILE A 213 -10.36 5.86 -0.89
N VAL A 214 -11.51 6.21 -0.32
CA VAL A 214 -11.81 7.57 0.13
C VAL A 214 -11.70 7.57 1.65
N GLN A 215 -10.92 8.49 2.18
CA GLN A 215 -10.62 8.57 3.61
C GLN A 215 -10.97 9.92 4.21
N GLY A 216 -11.25 9.92 5.50
CA GLY A 216 -11.50 11.11 6.30
C GLY A 216 -11.01 10.93 7.72
N LEU A 217 -11.05 11.96 8.56
CA LEU A 217 -10.56 11.87 9.93
C LEU A 217 -11.23 10.77 10.75
N TYR A 218 -12.52 10.53 10.50
CA TYR A 218 -13.36 9.60 11.27
C TYR A 218 -13.58 8.25 10.58
N TYR A 219 -13.09 8.08 9.35
CA TYR A 219 -13.28 6.84 8.58
C TYR A 219 -12.10 6.57 7.65
N LYS A 220 -11.67 5.32 7.63
CA LYS A 220 -10.60 4.80 6.78
C LYS A 220 -9.29 5.62 6.80
N TYR A 221 -9.04 6.41 7.85
CA TYR A 221 -7.81 7.19 7.98
C TYR A 221 -6.59 6.25 7.99
N GLY A 222 -5.60 6.53 7.14
CA GLY A 222 -4.40 5.70 7.00
C GLY A 222 -4.62 4.33 6.35
N HIS A 223 -5.79 4.05 5.75
CA HIS A 223 -6.02 2.81 5.01
C HIS A 223 -5.39 2.79 3.62
N ASP A 224 -5.00 3.93 3.08
CA ASP A 224 -4.24 4.07 1.84
C ASP A 224 -2.93 3.29 1.89
N VAL A 225 -2.23 3.35 3.03
CA VAL A 225 -0.96 2.64 3.26
C VAL A 225 -1.11 1.11 3.33
N LYS A 226 -2.31 0.61 3.62
CA LYS A 226 -2.64 -0.83 3.65
C LYS A 226 -3.11 -1.36 2.29
N GLY A 227 -3.19 -0.49 1.28
CA GLY A 227 -3.73 -0.83 -0.03
C GLY A 227 -3.06 -2.07 -0.63
N TYR A 228 -1.73 -2.09 -0.65
CA TYR A 228 -0.97 -3.20 -1.24
C TYR A 228 -1.12 -4.54 -0.51
N SER A 229 -1.27 -4.52 0.81
CA SER A 229 -1.54 -5.76 1.57
C SER A 229 -2.89 -6.36 1.19
N TYR A 230 -3.92 -5.53 0.95
CA TYR A 230 -5.22 -5.98 0.46
C TYR A 230 -5.16 -6.50 -0.96
N LEU A 231 -4.47 -5.76 -1.86
CA LEU A 231 -4.30 -6.16 -3.26
C LEU A 231 -3.55 -7.49 -3.36
N MET A 232 -2.47 -7.65 -2.60
CA MET A 232 -1.72 -8.92 -2.57
C MET A 232 -2.56 -10.08 -2.03
N GLN A 233 -3.42 -9.84 -1.05
CA GLN A 233 -4.32 -10.87 -0.53
C GLN A 233 -5.35 -11.29 -1.59
N GLU A 234 -5.89 -10.36 -2.36
CA GLU A 234 -6.79 -10.62 -3.49
C GLU A 234 -6.07 -11.44 -4.57
N VAL A 235 -4.89 -10.98 -5.03
CA VAL A 235 -4.07 -11.74 -5.98
C VAL A 235 -3.80 -13.16 -5.51
N MET A 236 -3.42 -13.34 -4.24
CA MET A 236 -3.08 -14.67 -3.73
C MET A 236 -4.29 -15.59 -3.60
N ASN A 237 -5.46 -15.06 -3.26
CA ASN A 237 -6.68 -15.87 -3.27
C ASN A 237 -6.99 -16.37 -4.68
N ASP A 238 -6.98 -15.47 -5.66
CA ASP A 238 -7.23 -15.85 -7.06
C ASP A 238 -6.16 -16.82 -7.58
N ALA A 239 -4.88 -16.57 -7.26
CA ALA A 239 -3.77 -17.42 -7.68
C ALA A 239 -3.86 -18.84 -7.09
N ILE A 240 -4.25 -18.97 -5.82
CA ILE A 240 -4.40 -20.27 -5.15
C ILE A 240 -5.53 -21.08 -5.80
N GLU A 241 -6.66 -20.45 -6.12
CA GLU A 241 -7.76 -21.12 -6.83
C GLU A 241 -7.36 -21.53 -8.25
N ASP A 242 -6.68 -20.64 -8.96
CA ASP A 242 -6.21 -20.92 -10.33
C ASP A 242 -5.17 -22.04 -10.36
N MET A 243 -4.20 -22.01 -9.44
CA MET A 243 -3.21 -23.08 -9.30
C MET A 243 -3.90 -24.42 -9.00
N ASN A 244 -4.88 -24.43 -8.09
CA ASN A 244 -5.59 -25.66 -7.76
C ASN A 244 -6.32 -26.24 -8.99
N ARG A 245 -7.02 -25.40 -9.76
CA ARG A 245 -7.71 -25.83 -11.00
C ARG A 245 -6.74 -26.39 -12.03
N GLU A 246 -5.63 -25.67 -12.26
CA GLU A 246 -4.65 -26.08 -13.27
C GLU A 246 -3.91 -27.36 -12.85
N PHE A 247 -3.53 -27.49 -11.59
CA PHE A 247 -2.80 -28.67 -11.11
C PHE A 247 -3.68 -29.92 -11.09
N GLN A 248 -5.00 -29.79 -10.86
CA GLN A 248 -5.95 -30.88 -11.06
C GLN A 248 -6.01 -31.28 -12.54
N ARG A 249 -6.04 -30.30 -13.46
CA ARG A 249 -6.10 -30.54 -14.91
C ARG A 249 -4.88 -31.31 -15.44
N ILE A 250 -3.69 -30.97 -14.95
CA ILE A 250 -2.43 -31.65 -15.37
C ILE A 250 -2.11 -32.90 -14.55
N GLY A 251 -2.95 -33.26 -13.58
CA GLY A 251 -2.75 -34.45 -12.74
C GLY A 251 -1.54 -34.36 -11.82
N LEU A 252 -1.20 -33.18 -11.33
CA LEU A 252 -0.11 -33.00 -10.36
C LEU A 252 -0.49 -33.73 -9.06
N LYS A 253 0.38 -34.65 -8.60
CA LYS A 253 0.19 -35.43 -7.39
C LYS A 253 1.18 -35.06 -6.30
#